data_f40046c48a4e5af96a715d1a98c681c5
#
_entry.id   f40046c48a4e5af96a715d1a98c681c5
#
_cell.length_a   1.000
_cell.length_b   1.000
_cell.length_c   1.000
_cell.angle_alpha   90.00
_cell.angle_beta   90.00
_cell.angle_gamma   90.00
#
_symmetry.space_group_name_H-M   'P 1'
#
loop_
_entity.id
_entity.type
_entity.pdbx_description
1 polymer ?
#
loop_
_entity_poly.entity_id
_entity_poly.type
_entity_poly.pdbx_seq_one_letter_code
_entity_poly.pdbx_strand_id
1 'polypeptide(L)'
;MLEKLQAVEDKYRELESLISDPEVMTDMTKWQAYTKEHASLTPIVTEFRRYKEVVKGIEEAKSMLGESLDHEMHAFVEGELADLMEKKEQLDKKLPILLLPKDPNDEKNVIVEIRGGVGGEEAALFAGDLFRMYSRYAEKKGWKVELMDANPTEIGGFKEVTFMVTGSGAYSYLKYESGTHRVQRVPV
;
A
#
# COMPACT_ATOMS: atom_id res chain seq x y z
N MET A 1 -10.22 7.74 -17.89
CA MET A 1 -9.37 6.81 -17.13
C MET A 1 -8.20 6.31 -17.98
N LEU A 2 -8.43 5.67 -19.11
CA LEU A 2 -7.37 5.09 -19.96
C LEU A 2 -6.32 6.10 -20.42
N GLU A 3 -6.70 7.31 -20.81
CA GLU A 3 -5.75 8.38 -21.16
C GLU A 3 -4.78 8.73 -20.02
N LYS A 4 -5.29 8.76 -18.77
CA LYS A 4 -4.44 9.00 -17.61
C LYS A 4 -3.47 7.85 -17.37
N LEU A 5 -3.93 6.61 -17.52
CA LEU A 5 -3.10 5.42 -17.39
C LEU A 5 -2.02 5.37 -18.48
N GLN A 6 -2.36 5.77 -19.70
CA GLN A 6 -1.39 5.86 -20.79
C GLN A 6 -0.33 6.93 -20.49
N ALA A 7 -0.72 8.11 -20.02
CA ALA A 7 0.22 9.16 -19.63
C ALA A 7 1.16 8.70 -18.50
N VAL A 8 0.66 7.90 -17.54
CA VAL A 8 1.48 7.30 -16.47
C VAL A 8 2.48 6.30 -17.06
N GLU A 9 2.07 5.46 -18.01
CA GLU A 9 2.98 4.51 -18.65
C GLU A 9 4.03 5.22 -19.50
N ASP A 10 3.68 6.29 -20.20
CA ASP A 10 4.64 7.06 -20.99
C ASP A 10 5.67 7.73 -20.09
N LYS A 11 5.23 8.29 -18.94
CA LYS A 11 6.12 8.84 -17.92
C LYS A 11 7.04 7.77 -17.32
N TYR A 12 6.52 6.58 -17.09
CA TYR A 12 7.30 5.45 -16.60
C TYR A 12 8.43 5.08 -17.57
N ARG A 13 8.16 5.03 -18.87
CA ARG A 13 9.17 4.76 -19.91
C ARG A 13 10.20 5.88 -20.01
N GLU A 14 9.78 7.14 -19.87
CA GLU A 14 10.69 8.28 -19.81
C GLU A 14 11.67 8.13 -18.64
N LEU A 15 11.16 7.77 -17.45
CA LEU A 15 11.97 7.54 -16.28
C LEU A 15 12.93 6.34 -16.44
N GLU A 16 12.51 5.25 -17.09
CA GLU A 16 13.40 4.13 -17.42
C GLU A 16 14.59 4.59 -18.28
N SER A 17 14.33 5.46 -19.26
CA SER A 17 15.38 6.03 -20.10
C SER A 17 16.33 6.94 -19.31
N LEU A 18 15.77 7.83 -18.46
CA LEU A 18 16.56 8.77 -17.64
C LEU A 18 17.43 8.04 -16.60
N ILE A 19 16.91 6.99 -15.96
CA ILE A 19 17.65 6.19 -14.97
C ILE A 19 18.83 5.47 -15.62
N SER A 20 18.71 5.12 -16.90
CA SER A 20 19.74 4.44 -17.67
C SER A 20 20.75 5.39 -18.32
N ASP A 21 20.53 6.70 -18.23
CA ASP A 21 21.40 7.72 -18.84
C ASP A 21 22.69 7.90 -17.99
N PRO A 22 23.88 7.72 -18.58
CA PRO A 22 25.14 7.91 -17.88
C PRO A 22 25.33 9.33 -17.29
N GLU A 23 24.79 10.37 -17.94
CA GLU A 23 24.88 11.74 -17.41
C GLU A 23 24.04 11.90 -16.14
N VAL A 24 22.85 11.30 -16.10
CA VAL A 24 21.99 11.32 -14.92
C VAL A 24 22.58 10.50 -13.78
N MET A 25 23.26 9.40 -14.08
CA MET A 25 23.94 8.57 -13.07
C MET A 25 25.07 9.30 -12.34
N THR A 26 25.67 10.35 -12.92
CA THR A 26 26.66 11.18 -12.25
C THR A 26 26.07 12.10 -11.19
N ASP A 27 24.78 12.48 -11.33
CA ASP A 27 24.03 13.26 -10.35
C ASP A 27 23.19 12.32 -9.45
N MET A 28 23.79 11.87 -8.36
CA MET A 28 23.16 10.92 -7.44
C MET A 28 21.80 11.40 -6.93
N THR A 29 21.60 12.70 -6.76
CA THR A 29 20.35 13.28 -6.24
C THR A 29 19.22 13.12 -7.27
N LYS A 30 19.49 13.44 -8.53
CA LYS A 30 18.53 13.25 -9.62
C LYS A 30 18.23 11.78 -9.87
N TRP A 31 19.28 10.96 -9.89
CA TRP A 31 19.13 9.52 -10.08
C TRP A 31 18.26 8.88 -9.01
N GLN A 32 18.46 9.23 -7.75
CA GLN A 32 17.61 8.74 -6.64
C GLN A 32 16.17 9.23 -6.76
N ALA A 33 15.96 10.49 -7.16
CA ALA A 33 14.61 11.03 -7.34
C ALA A 33 13.86 10.29 -8.45
N TYR A 34 14.49 10.09 -9.61
CA TYR A 34 13.88 9.35 -10.73
C TYR A 34 13.63 7.87 -10.40
N THR A 35 14.57 7.22 -9.72
CA THR A 35 14.40 5.83 -9.28
C THR A 35 13.22 5.68 -8.31
N LYS A 36 13.07 6.62 -7.37
CA LYS A 36 11.96 6.63 -6.43
C LYS A 36 10.62 6.87 -7.14
N GLU A 37 10.58 7.81 -8.08
CA GLU A 37 9.37 8.08 -8.87
C GLU A 37 9.00 6.87 -9.72
N HIS A 38 9.96 6.28 -10.44
CA HIS A 38 9.77 5.05 -11.22
C HIS A 38 9.20 3.91 -10.36
N ALA A 39 9.81 3.64 -9.19
CA ALA A 39 9.33 2.62 -8.26
C ALA A 39 7.88 2.88 -7.79
N SER A 40 7.50 4.14 -7.60
CA SER A 40 6.13 4.52 -7.21
C SER A 40 5.10 4.26 -8.29
N LEU A 41 5.48 4.33 -9.58
CA LEU A 41 4.61 4.09 -10.73
C LEU A 41 4.53 2.60 -11.12
N THR A 42 5.52 1.80 -10.74
CA THR A 42 5.60 0.37 -11.10
C THR A 42 4.30 -0.41 -10.85
N PRO A 43 3.63 -0.30 -9.67
CA PRO A 43 2.43 -1.06 -9.41
C PRO A 43 1.27 -0.75 -10.38
N ILE A 44 1.09 0.54 -10.71
CA ILE A 44 0.01 0.96 -11.60
C ILE A 44 0.30 0.56 -13.05
N VAL A 45 1.56 0.72 -13.51
CA VAL A 45 1.97 0.34 -14.87
C VAL A 45 1.87 -1.15 -15.09
N THR A 46 2.26 -1.96 -14.10
CA THR A 46 2.13 -3.43 -14.15
C THR A 46 0.69 -3.85 -14.35
N GLU A 47 -0.24 -3.32 -13.55
CA GLU A 47 -1.66 -3.67 -13.66
C GLU A 47 -2.29 -3.11 -14.94
N PHE A 48 -1.83 -1.95 -15.43
CA PHE A 48 -2.30 -1.40 -16.70
C PHE A 48 -1.81 -2.20 -17.90
N ARG A 49 -0.57 -2.68 -17.91
CA ARG A 49 -0.08 -3.59 -18.95
C ARG A 49 -0.88 -4.89 -18.95
N ARG A 50 -1.14 -5.46 -17.77
CA ARG A 50 -2.01 -6.63 -17.64
C ARG A 50 -3.42 -6.37 -18.15
N TYR A 51 -3.99 -5.19 -17.88
CA TYR A 51 -5.29 -4.79 -18.42
C TYR A 51 -5.30 -4.79 -19.95
N LYS A 52 -4.26 -4.24 -20.59
CA LYS A 52 -4.14 -4.24 -22.05
C LYS A 52 -4.06 -5.65 -22.64
N GLU A 53 -3.31 -6.53 -22.00
CA GLU A 53 -3.23 -7.96 -22.40
C GLU A 53 -4.58 -8.65 -22.28
N VAL A 54 -5.31 -8.44 -21.19
CA VAL A 54 -6.65 -9.00 -20.98
C VAL A 54 -7.63 -8.49 -22.02
N VAL A 55 -7.64 -7.17 -22.31
CA VAL A 55 -8.51 -6.59 -23.34
C VAL A 55 -8.20 -7.18 -24.72
N LYS A 56 -6.92 -7.29 -25.05
CA LYS A 56 -6.48 -7.92 -26.31
C LYS A 56 -6.93 -9.39 -26.38
N GLY A 57 -6.76 -10.16 -25.31
CA GLY A 57 -7.23 -11.56 -25.25
C GLY A 57 -8.75 -11.67 -25.43
N ILE A 58 -9.54 -10.74 -24.86
CA ILE A 58 -10.99 -10.70 -25.07
C ILE A 58 -11.36 -10.45 -26.54
N GLU A 59 -10.63 -9.56 -27.23
CA GLU A 59 -10.86 -9.27 -28.65
C GLU A 59 -10.48 -10.48 -29.51
N GLU A 60 -9.38 -11.14 -29.22
CA GLU A 60 -8.93 -12.37 -29.90
C GLU A 60 -9.94 -13.51 -29.69
N ALA A 61 -10.37 -13.76 -28.44
CA ALA A 61 -11.37 -14.80 -28.14
C ALA A 61 -12.71 -14.54 -28.85
N LYS A 62 -13.17 -13.29 -28.88
CA LYS A 62 -14.39 -12.90 -29.62
C LYS A 62 -14.25 -13.10 -31.13
N SER A 63 -13.08 -12.79 -31.69
CA SER A 63 -12.80 -13.02 -33.11
C SER A 63 -12.86 -14.51 -33.43
N MET A 64 -12.24 -15.36 -32.59
CA MET A 64 -12.26 -16.82 -32.77
C MET A 64 -13.68 -17.40 -32.70
N LEU A 65 -14.54 -16.90 -31.78
CA LEU A 65 -15.94 -17.34 -31.67
C LEU A 65 -16.78 -16.92 -32.88
N GLY A 66 -16.32 -15.93 -33.66
CA GLY A 66 -16.93 -15.52 -34.92
C GLY A 66 -16.56 -16.44 -36.10
N GLU A 67 -15.60 -17.33 -35.93
CA GLU A 67 -15.16 -18.29 -36.93
C GLU A 67 -15.89 -19.63 -36.78
N SER A 68 -15.80 -20.50 -37.80
CA SER A 68 -16.41 -21.83 -37.75
C SER A 68 -15.53 -22.78 -36.91
N LEU A 69 -15.79 -22.85 -35.61
CA LEU A 69 -15.11 -23.75 -34.69
C LEU A 69 -15.90 -25.04 -34.50
N ASP A 70 -15.23 -26.15 -34.15
CA ASP A 70 -15.92 -27.33 -33.64
C ASP A 70 -16.47 -27.08 -32.23
N HIS A 71 -17.38 -27.97 -31.79
CA HIS A 71 -18.11 -27.78 -30.52
C HIS A 71 -17.18 -27.74 -29.29
N GLU A 72 -16.08 -28.53 -29.28
CA GLU A 72 -15.16 -28.60 -28.17
C GLU A 72 -14.32 -27.32 -28.08
N MET A 73 -13.80 -26.84 -29.20
CA MET A 73 -13.03 -25.59 -29.27
C MET A 73 -13.90 -24.39 -28.94
N HIS A 74 -15.16 -24.37 -29.42
CA HIS A 74 -16.08 -23.29 -29.09
C HIS A 74 -16.34 -23.19 -27.57
N ALA A 75 -16.61 -24.32 -26.90
CA ALA A 75 -16.80 -24.35 -25.45
C ALA A 75 -15.52 -23.93 -24.68
N PHE A 76 -14.35 -24.31 -25.18
CA PHE A 76 -13.07 -23.91 -24.59
C PHE A 76 -12.87 -22.37 -24.66
N VAL A 77 -13.08 -21.80 -25.86
CA VAL A 77 -12.90 -20.34 -26.06
C VAL A 77 -13.96 -19.54 -25.28
N GLU A 78 -15.20 -20.03 -25.16
CA GLU A 78 -16.21 -19.42 -24.29
C GLU A 78 -15.79 -19.40 -22.83
N GLY A 79 -15.19 -20.48 -22.32
CA GLY A 79 -14.65 -20.56 -20.96
C GLY A 79 -13.51 -19.57 -20.75
N GLU A 80 -12.56 -19.49 -21.69
CA GLU A 80 -11.47 -18.54 -21.66
C GLU A 80 -11.95 -17.08 -21.70
N LEU A 81 -12.95 -16.79 -22.55
CA LEU A 81 -13.56 -15.47 -22.62
C LEU A 81 -14.21 -15.07 -21.29
N ALA A 82 -14.92 -16.00 -20.62
CA ALA A 82 -15.52 -15.74 -19.32
C ALA A 82 -14.46 -15.39 -18.25
N ASP A 83 -13.36 -16.15 -18.20
CA ASP A 83 -12.24 -15.89 -17.29
C ASP A 83 -11.57 -14.53 -17.54
N LEU A 84 -11.38 -14.19 -18.81
CA LEU A 84 -10.80 -12.90 -19.19
C LEU A 84 -11.74 -11.73 -18.85
N MET A 85 -13.05 -11.90 -18.99
CA MET A 85 -14.03 -10.87 -18.60
C MET A 85 -14.04 -10.65 -17.09
N GLU A 86 -13.92 -11.71 -16.28
CA GLU A 86 -13.80 -11.59 -14.83
C GLU A 86 -12.51 -10.85 -14.43
N LYS A 87 -11.38 -11.22 -15.03
CA LYS A 87 -10.09 -10.53 -14.81
C LYS A 87 -10.17 -9.06 -15.19
N LYS A 88 -10.83 -8.73 -16.30
CA LYS A 88 -11.05 -7.33 -16.70
C LYS A 88 -11.87 -6.57 -15.66
N GLU A 89 -12.95 -7.14 -15.15
CA GLU A 89 -13.78 -6.50 -14.11
C GLU A 89 -13.00 -6.23 -12.83
N GLN A 90 -12.13 -7.15 -12.41
CA GLN A 90 -11.25 -6.97 -11.25
C GLN A 90 -10.27 -5.81 -11.48
N LEU A 91 -9.69 -5.72 -12.69
CA LEU A 91 -8.76 -4.65 -13.06
C LEU A 91 -9.47 -3.30 -13.20
N ASP A 92 -10.69 -3.27 -13.74
CA ASP A 92 -11.51 -2.05 -13.83
C ASP A 92 -11.82 -1.46 -12.44
N LYS A 93 -11.95 -2.28 -11.41
CA LYS A 93 -12.11 -1.85 -10.01
C LYS A 93 -10.78 -1.42 -9.37
N LYS A 94 -9.68 -2.08 -9.70
CA LYS A 94 -8.36 -1.84 -9.10
C LYS A 94 -7.65 -0.61 -9.65
N LEU A 95 -7.68 -0.41 -10.96
CA LEU A 95 -6.94 0.66 -11.62
C LEU A 95 -7.32 2.07 -11.16
N PRO A 96 -8.62 2.42 -10.95
CA PRO A 96 -8.98 3.73 -10.41
C PRO A 96 -8.39 3.99 -9.01
N ILE A 97 -8.31 2.97 -8.17
CA ILE A 97 -7.75 3.07 -6.81
C ILE A 97 -6.24 3.37 -6.88
N LEU A 98 -5.53 2.72 -7.81
CA LEU A 98 -4.09 2.96 -8.02
C LEU A 98 -3.79 4.35 -8.60
N LEU A 99 -4.76 4.99 -9.25
CA LEU A 99 -4.66 6.36 -9.77
C LEU A 99 -4.89 7.43 -8.71
N LEU A 100 -5.38 7.07 -7.52
CA LEU A 100 -5.56 8.04 -6.45
C LEU A 100 -4.21 8.64 -6.04
N PRO A 101 -4.17 9.96 -5.81
CA PRO A 101 -2.94 10.59 -5.34
C PRO A 101 -2.52 9.98 -4.00
N LYS A 102 -1.29 9.52 -3.92
CA LYS A 102 -0.69 9.02 -2.68
C LYS A 102 -0.25 10.20 -1.82
N ASP A 103 -0.48 10.12 -0.52
CA ASP A 103 0.09 11.06 0.43
C ASP A 103 1.63 10.89 0.43
N PRO A 104 2.41 11.96 0.20
CA PRO A 104 3.88 11.88 0.18
C PRO A 104 4.47 11.43 1.53
N ASN A 105 3.68 11.48 2.60
CA ASN A 105 4.08 11.02 3.92
C ASN A 105 3.82 9.53 4.15
N ASP A 106 3.03 8.87 3.30
CA ASP A 106 2.62 7.46 3.50
C ASP A 106 3.79 6.50 3.67
N GLU A 107 4.93 6.76 3.03
CA GLU A 107 6.15 5.95 3.13
C GLU A 107 7.09 6.38 4.28
N LYS A 108 6.72 7.39 5.06
CA LYS A 108 7.53 7.84 6.19
C LYS A 108 7.38 6.93 7.40
N ASN A 109 8.41 6.93 8.23
CA ASN A 109 8.33 6.41 9.58
C ASN A 109 7.37 7.27 10.41
N VAL A 110 6.82 6.70 11.47
CA VAL A 110 5.89 7.40 12.35
C VAL A 110 6.37 7.35 13.80
N ILE A 111 6.28 8.48 14.48
CA ILE A 111 6.43 8.56 15.93
C ILE A 111 5.04 8.47 16.54
N VAL A 112 4.88 7.52 17.45
CA VAL A 112 3.65 7.30 18.21
C VAL A 112 3.92 7.70 19.64
N GLU A 113 3.06 8.57 20.16
CA GLU A 113 3.08 9.03 21.55
C GLU A 113 1.76 8.63 22.20
N ILE A 114 1.83 7.94 23.33
CA ILE A 114 0.67 7.51 24.09
C ILE A 114 0.78 8.12 25.48
N ARG A 115 -0.24 8.88 25.88
CA ARG A 115 -0.33 9.49 27.20
C ARG A 115 -1.52 8.92 27.96
N GLY A 116 -1.30 8.56 29.21
CA GLY A 116 -2.38 8.24 30.13
C GLY A 116 -3.29 9.45 30.31
N GLY A 117 -4.58 9.25 30.10
CA GLY A 117 -5.59 10.31 30.25
C GLY A 117 -6.18 10.36 31.67
N VAL A 118 -7.48 10.64 31.74
CA VAL A 118 -8.23 10.62 33.00
C VAL A 118 -8.44 9.16 33.46
N GLY A 119 -8.08 8.84 34.70
CA GLY A 119 -8.28 7.50 35.26
C GLY A 119 -7.13 7.00 36.13
N GLY A 120 -6.13 7.85 36.43
CA GLY A 120 -5.03 7.50 37.34
C GLY A 120 -4.26 6.25 36.87
N GLU A 121 -4.11 5.29 37.76
CA GLU A 121 -3.37 4.03 37.51
C GLU A 121 -3.97 3.19 36.38
N GLU A 122 -5.29 3.11 36.28
CA GLU A 122 -5.97 2.41 35.19
C GLU A 122 -5.66 3.01 33.81
N ALA A 123 -5.57 4.33 33.72
CA ALA A 123 -5.18 4.99 32.47
C ALA A 123 -3.72 4.66 32.11
N ALA A 124 -2.83 4.56 33.08
CA ALA A 124 -1.45 4.18 32.85
C ALA A 124 -1.29 2.70 32.42
N LEU A 125 -2.06 1.79 33.00
CA LEU A 125 -2.13 0.38 32.57
C LEU A 125 -2.66 0.27 31.14
N PHE A 126 -3.70 1.03 30.81
CA PHE A 126 -4.24 1.05 29.44
C PHE A 126 -3.26 1.62 28.41
N ALA A 127 -2.48 2.64 28.77
CA ALA A 127 -1.39 3.12 27.91
C ALA A 127 -0.36 2.00 27.62
N GLY A 128 -0.04 1.17 28.61
CA GLY A 128 0.80 -0.02 28.45
C GLY A 128 0.18 -1.07 27.52
N ASP A 129 -1.13 -1.28 27.62
CA ASP A 129 -1.85 -2.21 26.74
C ASP A 129 -1.85 -1.70 25.28
N LEU A 130 -2.05 -0.39 25.06
CA LEU A 130 -1.98 0.21 23.73
C LEU A 130 -0.57 0.12 23.15
N PHE A 131 0.47 0.41 23.92
CA PHE A 131 1.86 0.24 23.48
C PHE A 131 2.14 -1.20 23.03
N ARG A 132 1.70 -2.17 23.81
CA ARG A 132 1.83 -3.60 23.48
C ARG A 132 1.06 -3.96 22.21
N MET A 133 -0.16 -3.44 22.06
CA MET A 133 -1.00 -3.64 20.87
C MET A 133 -0.32 -3.13 19.61
N TYR A 134 0.15 -1.88 19.60
CA TYR A 134 0.84 -1.30 18.45
C TYR A 134 2.18 -1.98 18.15
N SER A 135 2.94 -2.35 19.19
CA SER A 135 4.19 -3.09 19.01
C SER A 135 3.97 -4.44 18.33
N ARG A 136 2.97 -5.21 18.77
CA ARG A 136 2.62 -6.49 18.14
C ARG A 136 2.06 -6.33 16.73
N TYR A 137 1.31 -5.27 16.49
CA TYR A 137 0.83 -4.97 15.15
C TYR A 137 1.98 -4.65 14.20
N ALA A 138 2.93 -3.81 14.64
CA ALA A 138 4.12 -3.48 13.89
C ALA A 138 4.97 -4.74 13.57
N GLU A 139 5.17 -5.60 14.58
CA GLU A 139 5.88 -6.87 14.42
C GLU A 139 5.21 -7.78 13.38
N LYS A 140 3.88 -7.91 13.41
CA LYS A 140 3.10 -8.67 12.42
C LYS A 140 3.23 -8.11 11.00
N LYS A 141 3.46 -6.79 10.87
CA LYS A 141 3.71 -6.12 9.60
C LYS A 141 5.17 -6.16 9.15
N GLY A 142 6.07 -6.69 9.98
CA GLY A 142 7.52 -6.69 9.73
C GLY A 142 8.17 -5.31 9.94
N TRP A 143 7.51 -4.42 10.67
CA TRP A 143 8.06 -3.11 11.03
C TRP A 143 8.88 -3.17 12.30
N LYS A 144 9.90 -2.31 12.39
CA LYS A 144 10.72 -2.18 13.59
C LYS A 144 10.08 -1.16 14.54
N VAL A 145 10.04 -1.50 15.83
CA VAL A 145 9.63 -0.58 16.91
C VAL A 145 10.86 -0.21 17.71
N GLU A 146 11.05 1.07 17.95
CA GLU A 146 12.14 1.60 18.73
C GLU A 146 11.61 2.55 19.80
N LEU A 147 11.80 2.19 21.07
CA LEU A 147 11.40 3.00 22.21
C LEU A 147 12.32 4.26 22.26
N MET A 148 11.71 5.44 22.23
CA MET A 148 12.43 6.71 22.29
C MET A 148 12.44 7.30 23.69
N ASP A 149 11.26 7.28 24.34
CA ASP A 149 11.12 7.77 25.71
C ASP A 149 9.97 7.04 26.43
N ALA A 150 10.07 6.89 27.74
CA ALA A 150 9.03 6.26 28.53
C ALA A 150 9.04 6.78 29.98
N ASN A 151 7.85 7.01 30.50
CA ASN A 151 7.60 7.32 31.90
C ASN A 151 6.77 6.20 32.55
N PRO A 152 7.39 5.11 33.01
CA PRO A 152 6.70 3.96 33.57
C PRO A 152 6.08 4.30 34.94
N THR A 153 5.09 3.50 35.32
CA THR A 153 4.47 3.53 36.67
C THR A 153 4.86 2.28 37.44
N GLU A 154 4.78 2.36 38.75
CA GLU A 154 5.13 1.24 39.67
C GLU A 154 4.27 -0.01 39.43
N ILE A 155 3.06 0.17 38.89
CA ILE A 155 2.11 -0.92 38.60
C ILE A 155 2.27 -1.55 37.22
N GLY A 156 3.31 -1.16 36.45
CA GLY A 156 3.62 -1.75 35.14
C GLY A 156 2.97 -1.08 33.93
N GLY A 157 2.36 0.09 34.08
CA GLY A 157 1.85 0.93 32.99
C GLY A 157 2.78 2.08 32.65
N PHE A 158 2.31 3.03 31.84
CA PHE A 158 3.04 4.24 31.45
C PHE A 158 2.16 5.49 31.69
N LYS A 159 2.74 6.54 32.30
CA LYS A 159 2.16 7.86 32.23
C LYS A 159 2.24 8.41 30.81
N GLU A 160 3.38 8.15 30.17
CA GLU A 160 3.65 8.52 28.79
C GLU A 160 4.66 7.52 28.21
N VAL A 161 4.49 7.16 26.93
CA VAL A 161 5.45 6.36 26.18
C VAL A 161 5.50 6.87 24.74
N THR A 162 6.71 7.09 24.23
CA THR A 162 6.98 7.55 22.87
C THR A 162 7.88 6.53 22.18
N PHE A 163 7.48 6.10 20.99
CA PHE A 163 8.24 5.13 20.20
C PHE A 163 8.14 5.41 18.72
N MET A 164 9.17 5.03 17.97
CA MET A 164 9.21 5.11 16.53
C MET A 164 8.83 3.78 15.91
N VAL A 165 7.98 3.81 14.88
CA VAL A 165 7.67 2.67 14.03
C VAL A 165 8.29 2.92 12.66
N THR A 166 9.21 2.04 12.27
CA THR A 166 9.99 2.13 11.03
C THR A 166 9.63 0.98 10.11
N GLY A 167 9.16 1.29 8.91
CA GLY A 167 8.84 0.29 7.88
C GLY A 167 8.02 0.88 6.74
N SER A 168 7.98 0.16 5.63
CA SER A 168 7.24 0.61 4.44
C SER A 168 5.76 0.79 4.75
N GLY A 169 5.23 1.99 4.47
CA GLY A 169 3.84 2.34 4.68
C GLY A 169 3.42 2.52 6.15
N ALA A 170 4.36 2.56 7.12
CA ALA A 170 4.01 2.64 8.53
C ALA A 170 3.11 3.85 8.84
N TYR A 171 3.43 5.02 8.28
CA TYR A 171 2.63 6.22 8.46
C TYR A 171 1.23 6.07 7.85
N SER A 172 1.09 5.46 6.67
CA SER A 172 -0.19 5.30 5.99
C SER A 172 -1.22 4.53 6.80
N TYR A 173 -0.76 3.56 7.60
CA TYR A 173 -1.63 2.75 8.48
C TYR A 173 -1.93 3.43 9.81
N LEU A 174 -0.99 4.19 10.36
CA LEU A 174 -1.09 4.74 11.71
C LEU A 174 -1.54 6.21 11.76
N LYS A 175 -1.56 6.93 10.64
CA LYS A 175 -1.92 8.36 10.59
C LYS A 175 -3.33 8.70 11.09
N TYR A 176 -4.24 7.73 11.09
CA TYR A 176 -5.61 7.92 11.56
C TYR A 176 -5.85 7.46 12.99
N GLU A 177 -4.82 6.91 13.66
CA GLU A 177 -4.90 6.45 15.05
C GLU A 177 -4.80 7.61 16.07
N SER A 178 -4.48 8.82 15.61
CA SER A 178 -4.44 10.00 16.48
C SER A 178 -5.84 10.33 17.02
N GLY A 179 -5.97 10.32 18.33
CA GLY A 179 -7.24 10.63 19.00
C GLY A 179 -7.30 10.07 20.41
N THR A 180 -8.48 10.12 21.00
CA THR A 180 -8.72 9.59 22.35
C THR A 180 -9.18 8.15 22.28
N HIS A 181 -8.41 7.26 22.90
CA HIS A 181 -8.77 5.87 23.10
C HIS A 181 -9.47 5.69 24.45
N ARG A 182 -10.54 4.93 24.46
CA ARG A 182 -11.32 4.64 25.65
C ARG A 182 -11.48 3.14 25.83
N VAL A 183 -11.22 2.65 27.03
CA VAL A 183 -11.58 1.30 27.46
C VAL A 183 -12.67 1.36 28.52
N GLN A 184 -13.57 0.40 28.48
CA GLN A 184 -14.60 0.23 29.50
C GLN A 184 -14.48 -1.21 30.01
N ARG A 185 -13.88 -1.35 31.19
CA ARG A 185 -13.67 -2.64 31.86
C ARG A 185 -13.83 -2.49 33.36
N VAL A 186 -14.01 -3.59 34.06
CA VAL A 186 -13.93 -3.58 35.52
C VAL A 186 -12.46 -3.35 35.87
N PRO A 187 -12.13 -2.41 36.78
CA PRO A 187 -10.77 -2.22 37.30
C PRO A 187 -10.20 -3.48 37.92
N VAL A 188 -8.91 -3.67 37.77
CA VAL A 188 -8.18 -4.81 38.33
C VAL A 188 -7.78 -4.49 39.77
#